data_7a5d970c80228f895333f9b2bad89e30
#
_entry.id   7a5d970c80228f895333f9b2bad89e30
#
_cell.length_a   1.000
_cell.length_b   1.000
_cell.length_c   1.000
_cell.angle_alpha   90.00
_cell.angle_beta   90.00
_cell.angle_gamma   90.00
#
_symmetry.space_group_name_H-M   'P 1'
#
loop_
_entity.id
_entity.type
_entity.pdbx_description
1 polymer ?
#
loop_
_entity_poly.entity_id
_entity_poly.type
_entity_poly.pdbx_seq_one_letter_code
_entity_poly.pdbx_strand_id
1 'polypeptide(L)'
;MDGEIGRFTFKTYDVKGEGQKPVFEGIQMFPARKGRQWYPTCGFKTIALIYGAVQRSYRQTITVLNFNRRQEVGGTPLNTLRDVTETEGLKVLDFLTRKTDSIFKNHGFDSQGVPEATCPVITDIPEARYLEPEQLQPALNAVCEEMIRKGLSAEDIETVRQTLVDNKVYEKSEQCVYIHIDDVGVKEQKPHRDKKNPVEASTVQQEETASKETIVNQKSVTKDKRPTVQNTVARIEQSGNSFTFTGRSVAEILRYVLAFLLNNVLLGQNIKVCTDGKRSLQDAIVNFFPWLTKLSLLLDWFHLVKKFKEDLSIACKGREIRNRHLKQLVTLLWFGLVDKAKEYLTAIPATDIKNSEAIDRLIGYLERNRKWIPCYAMRSKLKLPNSSNPVERCNNLVTARRQKHHGMSWSKNGSYALTALNAVTINNATVQWVEHRTLPLTWVAKKAA
;
A
#
# COMPACT_ATOMS: atom_id res chain seq x y z
N MET A 1 19.21 32.31 0.91
CA MET A 1 18.83 31.18 1.78
C MET A 1 17.36 31.30 2.09
N ASP A 2 16.56 30.26 1.93
CA ASP A 2 15.13 30.25 2.29
C ASP A 2 14.96 29.59 3.66
N GLY A 3 14.42 30.33 4.62
CA GLY A 3 14.14 29.91 5.97
C GLY A 3 12.63 29.88 6.27
N GLU A 4 12.27 29.49 7.47
CA GLU A 4 10.89 29.45 7.96
C GLU A 4 10.23 30.84 7.95
N ILE A 5 11.00 31.85 8.34
CA ILE A 5 10.54 33.24 8.47
C ILE A 5 10.78 34.08 7.21
N GLY A 6 11.33 33.50 6.14
CA GLY A 6 11.52 34.23 4.88
C GLY A 6 12.82 33.90 4.16
N ARG A 7 13.10 34.70 3.15
CA ARG A 7 14.33 34.62 2.37
C ARG A 7 15.38 35.56 2.92
N PHE A 8 16.57 35.04 3.16
CA PHE A 8 17.71 35.85 3.61
C PHE A 8 18.77 35.91 2.52
N THR A 9 19.33 37.08 2.33
CA THR A 9 20.49 37.30 1.47
C THR A 9 21.64 37.77 2.38
N PHE A 10 22.76 37.13 2.25
CA PHE A 10 23.98 37.50 2.98
C PHE A 10 25.18 37.42 2.03
N LYS A 11 26.20 38.21 2.33
CA LYS A 11 27.46 38.16 1.60
C LYS A 11 28.36 37.09 2.23
N THR A 12 29.00 36.28 1.40
CA THR A 12 30.09 35.40 1.80
C THR A 12 31.40 35.92 1.25
N TYR A 13 32.48 35.66 1.96
CA TYR A 13 33.82 36.09 1.57
C TYR A 13 34.68 34.86 1.38
N ASP A 14 35.48 34.86 0.32
CA ASP A 14 36.50 33.85 0.10
C ASP A 14 37.76 34.29 0.81
N VAL A 15 38.38 33.36 1.51
CA VAL A 15 39.69 33.55 2.13
C VAL A 15 40.75 33.18 1.10
N LYS A 16 41.54 34.13 0.66
CA LYS A 16 42.64 33.93 -0.29
C LYS A 16 43.96 33.77 0.47
N GLY A 17 44.73 32.74 0.09
CA GLY A 17 46.10 32.56 0.54
C GLY A 17 47.10 33.32 -0.38
N GLU A 18 48.38 33.25 -0.06
CA GLU A 18 49.44 33.68 -0.93
C GLU A 18 49.34 32.97 -2.28
N GLY A 19 49.13 33.71 -3.38
CA GLY A 19 49.02 33.12 -4.71
C GLY A 19 47.66 33.20 -5.36
N GLN A 20 46.72 34.03 -4.85
CA GLN A 20 45.41 34.38 -5.43
C GLN A 20 44.37 33.22 -5.56
N LYS A 21 44.67 31.97 -5.20
CA LYS A 21 43.67 30.93 -5.14
C LYS A 21 42.90 30.99 -3.81
N PRO A 22 41.60 30.89 -3.80
CA PRO A 22 40.85 30.84 -2.55
C PRO A 22 41.25 29.59 -1.76
N VAL A 23 41.68 29.79 -0.52
CA VAL A 23 41.96 28.73 0.46
C VAL A 23 40.65 28.22 1.04
N PHE A 24 39.63 29.11 1.11
CA PHE A 24 38.30 28.81 1.56
C PHE A 24 37.31 29.68 0.80
N GLU A 25 36.35 29.05 0.14
CA GLU A 25 35.22 29.71 -0.48
C GLU A 25 34.05 29.71 0.50
N GLY A 26 33.58 30.90 0.92
CA GLY A 26 32.46 31.01 1.87
C GLY A 26 31.19 30.31 1.41
N ILE A 27 31.03 30.13 0.09
CA ILE A 27 29.93 29.36 -0.49
C ILE A 27 30.00 27.87 -0.15
N GLN A 28 31.17 27.33 0.19
CA GLN A 28 31.33 25.90 0.55
C GLN A 28 30.68 25.55 1.88
N MET A 29 30.36 26.52 2.74
CA MET A 29 29.55 26.31 3.94
C MET A 29 28.14 25.82 3.61
N PHE A 30 27.67 26.02 2.36
CA PHE A 30 26.35 25.63 1.92
C PHE A 30 26.46 24.64 0.76
N PRO A 31 26.00 23.40 0.91
CA PRO A 31 26.08 22.39 -0.15
C PRO A 31 25.36 22.86 -1.40
N ALA A 32 26.12 23.23 -2.43
CA ALA A 32 25.61 23.71 -3.70
C ALA A 32 24.95 22.57 -4.49
N ARG A 33 23.74 22.77 -4.97
CA ARG A 33 23.31 22.13 -6.21
C ARG A 33 23.98 22.87 -7.37
N LYS A 34 24.71 22.13 -8.24
CA LYS A 34 25.31 22.70 -9.45
C LYS A 34 24.38 23.74 -10.12
N GLY A 35 24.83 25.00 -10.18
CA GLY A 35 24.15 26.05 -10.93
C GLY A 35 23.01 26.80 -10.25
N ARG A 36 22.71 26.59 -8.95
CA ARG A 36 21.65 27.31 -8.23
C ARG A 36 22.15 27.93 -6.92
N GLN A 37 22.04 29.24 -6.82
CA GLN A 37 22.33 30.05 -5.61
C GLN A 37 21.19 29.99 -4.57
N TRP A 38 20.52 28.82 -4.42
CA TRP A 38 19.38 28.72 -3.51
C TRP A 38 19.55 27.53 -2.56
N TYR A 39 19.49 27.81 -1.27
CA TYR A 39 19.71 26.83 -0.21
C TYR A 39 18.51 26.80 0.75
N PRO A 40 17.72 25.73 0.78
CA PRO A 40 16.67 25.59 1.76
C PRO A 40 17.25 25.20 3.13
N THR A 41 16.89 25.94 4.17
CA THR A 41 17.20 25.57 5.56
C THR A 41 16.46 24.29 5.97
N CYS A 42 16.87 23.67 7.07
CA CYS A 42 16.17 22.49 7.63
C CYS A 42 14.71 22.86 7.96
N GLY A 43 14.45 24.01 8.58
CA GLY A 43 13.10 24.44 8.87
C GLY A 43 12.25 24.65 7.62
N PHE A 44 12.80 25.28 6.55
CA PHE A 44 12.09 25.36 5.28
C PHE A 44 11.76 23.97 4.72
N LYS A 45 12.71 23.03 4.75
CA LYS A 45 12.48 21.67 4.30
C LYS A 45 11.39 20.98 5.11
N THR A 46 11.41 21.11 6.44
CA THR A 46 10.39 20.52 7.32
C THR A 46 9.00 21.03 6.92
N ILE A 47 8.83 22.33 6.78
CA ILE A 47 7.55 22.93 6.35
C ILE A 47 7.19 22.46 4.93
N ALA A 48 8.13 22.49 3.99
CA ALA A 48 7.90 22.05 2.61
C ALA A 48 7.48 20.57 2.54
N LEU A 49 8.08 19.70 3.33
CA LEU A 49 7.74 18.28 3.37
C LEU A 49 6.37 18.05 4.00
N ILE A 50 6.09 18.66 5.15
CA ILE A 50 4.79 18.52 5.83
C ILE A 50 3.65 19.03 4.93
N TYR A 51 3.76 20.25 4.43
CA TYR A 51 2.69 20.84 3.63
C TYR A 51 2.71 20.38 2.17
N GLY A 52 3.88 20.22 1.56
CA GLY A 52 4.01 19.76 0.17
C GLY A 52 3.53 18.33 -0.05
N ALA A 53 3.75 17.45 0.92
CA ALA A 53 3.29 16.06 0.86
C ALA A 53 1.80 15.93 1.23
N VAL A 54 1.32 16.65 2.26
CA VAL A 54 -0.02 16.48 2.85
C VAL A 54 -1.07 17.37 2.22
N GLN A 55 -0.71 18.59 1.77
CA GLN A 55 -1.65 19.55 1.18
C GLN A 55 -2.20 19.11 -0.18
N ARG A 56 -3.35 19.67 -0.57
CA ARG A 56 -4.04 19.32 -1.82
C ARG A 56 -3.25 19.64 -3.09
N SER A 57 -2.39 20.65 -3.06
CA SER A 57 -1.53 21.02 -4.20
C SER A 57 -0.29 21.80 -3.78
N TYR A 58 0.75 21.77 -4.61
CA TYR A 58 1.92 22.64 -4.39
C TYR A 58 1.57 24.14 -4.41
N ARG A 59 0.55 24.54 -5.21
CA ARG A 59 0.08 25.94 -5.23
C ARG A 59 -0.47 26.36 -3.88
N GLN A 60 -1.33 25.53 -3.27
CA GLN A 60 -1.86 25.81 -1.93
C GLN A 60 -0.76 25.85 -0.88
N THR A 61 0.24 24.98 -0.96
CA THR A 61 1.40 25.01 -0.08
C THR A 61 2.16 26.34 -0.20
N ILE A 62 2.38 26.83 -1.42
CA ILE A 62 3.04 28.12 -1.65
C ILE A 62 2.19 29.27 -1.10
N THR A 63 0.89 29.25 -1.33
CA THR A 63 -0.01 30.28 -0.79
C THR A 63 0.12 30.34 0.73
N VAL A 64 0.08 29.20 1.43
CA VAL A 64 0.25 29.14 2.89
C VAL A 64 1.65 29.63 3.31
N LEU A 65 2.70 29.18 2.62
CA LEU A 65 4.08 29.60 2.91
C LEU A 65 4.27 31.11 2.73
N ASN A 66 3.77 31.67 1.64
CA ASN A 66 3.90 33.09 1.36
C ASN A 66 3.06 33.93 2.33
N PHE A 67 1.86 33.50 2.67
CA PHE A 67 1.03 34.13 3.70
C PHE A 67 1.74 34.16 5.06
N ASN A 68 2.26 33.03 5.52
CA ASN A 68 2.97 32.95 6.79
C ASN A 68 4.23 33.81 6.81
N ARG A 69 4.88 33.99 5.66
CA ARG A 69 6.08 34.82 5.49
C ARG A 69 5.77 36.30 5.23
N ARG A 70 4.49 36.65 5.10
CA ARG A 70 4.05 38.00 4.67
C ARG A 70 4.73 38.47 3.37
N GLN A 71 4.95 37.54 2.44
CA GLN A 71 5.59 37.77 1.13
C GLN A 71 4.55 37.69 0.03
N GLU A 72 4.16 38.84 -0.50
CA GLU A 72 3.25 38.94 -1.65
C GLU A 72 4.00 38.80 -2.99
N VAL A 73 5.23 39.24 -3.05
CA VAL A 73 6.05 39.25 -4.27
C VAL A 73 7.41 38.57 -4.01
N GLY A 74 7.89 37.79 -4.98
CA GLY A 74 9.21 37.15 -4.90
C GLY A 74 9.26 35.90 -3.99
N GLY A 75 8.09 35.31 -3.68
CA GLY A 75 7.98 34.07 -2.88
C GLY A 75 8.64 32.87 -3.53
N THR A 76 8.56 31.71 -2.84
CA THR A 76 9.13 30.45 -3.33
C THR A 76 8.49 30.03 -4.65
N PRO A 77 9.25 29.80 -5.74
CA PRO A 77 8.70 29.30 -6.99
C PRO A 77 8.10 27.91 -6.85
N LEU A 78 7.02 27.65 -7.57
CA LEU A 78 6.31 26.35 -7.57
C LEU A 78 7.25 25.18 -7.87
N ASN A 79 8.08 25.33 -8.91
CA ASN A 79 9.00 24.28 -9.33
C ASN A 79 10.05 23.99 -8.26
N THR A 80 10.53 25.02 -7.56
CA THR A 80 11.48 24.89 -6.47
C THR A 80 10.90 24.06 -5.31
N LEU A 81 9.66 24.36 -4.89
CA LEU A 81 8.99 23.60 -3.85
C LEU A 81 8.79 22.13 -4.28
N ARG A 82 8.32 21.93 -5.51
CA ARG A 82 8.16 20.58 -6.08
C ARG A 82 9.48 19.82 -6.09
N ASP A 83 10.54 20.42 -6.65
CA ASP A 83 11.84 19.79 -6.79
C ASP A 83 12.46 19.41 -5.44
N VAL A 84 12.31 20.27 -4.43
CA VAL A 84 12.76 19.95 -3.05
C VAL A 84 11.96 18.77 -2.50
N THR A 85 10.63 18.82 -2.60
CA THR A 85 9.76 17.79 -2.06
C THR A 85 10.02 16.44 -2.73
N GLU A 86 10.03 16.40 -4.06
CA GLU A 86 10.24 15.16 -4.81
C GLU A 86 11.67 14.59 -4.61
N THR A 87 12.68 15.47 -4.58
CA THR A 87 14.06 15.02 -4.30
C THR A 87 14.20 14.42 -2.91
N GLU A 88 13.62 15.03 -1.90
CA GLU A 88 13.70 14.50 -0.53
C GLU A 88 12.93 13.18 -0.40
N GLY A 89 11.79 13.04 -1.07
CA GLY A 89 11.05 11.77 -1.09
C GLY A 89 11.81 10.62 -1.76
N LEU A 90 12.53 10.89 -2.85
CA LEU A 90 13.39 9.87 -3.48
C LEU A 90 14.55 9.47 -2.57
N LYS A 91 15.16 10.42 -1.84
CA LYS A 91 16.20 10.11 -0.86
C LYS A 91 15.70 9.23 0.29
N VAL A 92 14.41 9.35 0.67
CA VAL A 92 13.79 8.44 1.65
C VAL A 92 13.81 7.01 1.13
N LEU A 93 13.39 6.78 -0.12
CA LEU A 93 13.40 5.45 -0.73
C LEU A 93 14.82 4.88 -0.85
N ASP A 94 15.78 5.69 -1.26
CA ASP A 94 17.19 5.28 -1.34
C ASP A 94 17.76 4.95 0.03
N PHE A 95 17.39 5.69 1.07
CA PHE A 95 17.76 5.37 2.45
C PHE A 95 17.16 4.04 2.90
N LEU A 96 15.86 3.81 2.66
CA LEU A 96 15.19 2.57 3.03
C LEU A 96 15.85 1.37 2.36
N THR A 97 16.19 1.47 1.07
CA THR A 97 16.90 0.40 0.35
C THR A 97 18.26 0.10 0.99
N ARG A 98 19.09 1.11 1.19
CA ARG A 98 20.43 0.92 1.82
C ARG A 98 20.35 0.41 3.26
N LYS A 99 19.37 0.88 4.03
CA LYS A 99 19.16 0.42 5.41
C LYS A 99 18.72 -1.04 5.43
N THR A 100 17.83 -1.43 4.49
CA THR A 100 17.41 -2.82 4.31
C THR A 100 18.58 -3.73 3.99
N ASP A 101 19.44 -3.35 3.03
CA ASP A 101 20.63 -4.13 2.67
C ASP A 101 21.58 -4.29 3.86
N SER A 102 21.77 -3.24 4.64
CA SER A 102 22.58 -3.28 5.87
C SER A 102 22.00 -4.24 6.91
N ILE A 103 20.66 -4.21 7.12
CA ILE A 103 19.98 -5.12 8.06
C ILE A 103 20.13 -6.56 7.58
N PHE A 104 19.90 -6.83 6.31
CA PHE A 104 20.04 -8.17 5.72
C PHE A 104 21.44 -8.73 5.94
N LYS A 105 22.46 -7.97 5.58
CA LYS A 105 23.86 -8.35 5.79
C LYS A 105 24.16 -8.67 7.25
N ASN A 106 23.64 -7.88 8.20
CA ASN A 106 23.89 -8.08 9.63
C ASN A 106 23.20 -9.33 10.19
N HIS A 107 22.17 -9.85 9.49
CA HIS A 107 21.41 -11.02 9.93
C HIS A 107 21.64 -12.27 9.08
N GLY A 108 22.58 -12.26 8.14
CA GLY A 108 22.89 -13.41 7.29
C GLY A 108 21.88 -13.65 6.19
N PHE A 109 21.37 -12.57 5.58
CA PHE A 109 20.50 -12.61 4.41
C PHE A 109 21.18 -11.96 3.20
N ASP A 110 20.93 -12.50 2.03
CA ASP A 110 21.34 -11.87 0.78
C ASP A 110 20.51 -10.63 0.44
N SER A 111 20.91 -9.92 -0.63
CA SER A 111 20.19 -8.70 -1.08
C SER A 111 18.75 -8.94 -1.52
N GLN A 112 18.35 -10.17 -1.79
CA GLN A 112 16.98 -10.54 -2.17
C GLN A 112 16.13 -10.95 -0.96
N GLY A 113 16.71 -11.05 0.24
CA GLY A 113 16.03 -11.49 1.46
C GLY A 113 15.99 -13.01 1.60
N VAL A 114 16.86 -13.72 0.90
CA VAL A 114 17.04 -15.16 1.05
C VAL A 114 18.07 -15.40 2.16
N PRO A 115 17.72 -16.22 3.17
CA PRO A 115 18.64 -16.52 4.24
C PRO A 115 19.82 -17.38 3.78
N GLU A 116 21.02 -17.10 4.26
CA GLU A 116 22.17 -17.96 4.08
C GLU A 116 22.00 -19.26 4.85
N ALA A 117 22.60 -20.36 4.39
CA ALA A 117 22.46 -21.69 5.00
C ALA A 117 22.84 -21.75 6.49
N THR A 118 23.72 -20.86 6.93
CA THR A 118 24.20 -20.73 8.31
C THR A 118 23.51 -19.63 9.10
N CYS A 119 22.43 -19.06 8.59
CA CYS A 119 21.73 -17.95 9.23
C CYS A 119 21.14 -18.36 10.59
N PRO A 120 21.64 -17.82 11.73
CA PRO A 120 21.15 -18.23 13.06
C PRO A 120 19.67 -17.90 13.29
N VAL A 121 19.18 -16.89 12.59
CA VAL A 121 17.79 -16.42 12.74
C VAL A 121 16.77 -17.48 12.29
N ILE A 122 17.16 -18.43 11.42
CA ILE A 122 16.26 -19.45 10.90
C ILE A 122 16.27 -20.72 11.76
N THR A 123 17.44 -21.09 12.30
CA THR A 123 17.57 -22.30 13.11
C THR A 123 16.79 -22.22 14.42
N ASP A 124 16.59 -21.02 14.95
CA ASP A 124 15.98 -20.79 16.26
C ASP A 124 14.58 -20.14 16.19
N ILE A 125 13.88 -20.20 15.06
CA ILE A 125 12.51 -19.71 14.98
C ILE A 125 11.60 -20.62 15.83
N PRO A 126 11.03 -20.11 16.96
CA PRO A 126 10.16 -20.92 17.79
C PRO A 126 8.87 -21.30 17.04
N GLU A 127 8.18 -22.34 17.42
CA GLU A 127 6.90 -22.73 16.80
C GLU A 127 5.82 -21.65 16.91
N ALA A 128 4.85 -21.69 15.99
CA ALA A 128 3.70 -20.80 16.04
C ALA A 128 2.88 -21.03 17.32
N ARG A 129 2.41 -19.95 17.93
CA ARG A 129 1.63 -20.01 19.17
C ARG A 129 0.17 -19.70 18.88
N TYR A 130 -0.69 -20.60 19.33
CA TYR A 130 -2.13 -20.51 19.17
C TYR A 130 -2.83 -20.43 20.52
N LEU A 131 -4.12 -20.03 20.49
CA LEU A 131 -4.98 -20.06 21.67
C LEU A 131 -5.26 -21.50 22.07
N GLU A 132 -5.25 -21.77 23.38
CA GLU A 132 -5.63 -23.09 23.89
C GLU A 132 -7.14 -23.33 23.71
N PRO A 133 -7.59 -24.61 23.60
CA PRO A 133 -9.00 -24.94 23.38
C PRO A 133 -9.93 -24.28 24.40
N GLU A 134 -9.52 -24.19 25.68
CA GLU A 134 -10.31 -23.56 26.75
C GLU A 134 -10.53 -22.07 26.51
N GLN A 135 -9.56 -21.40 25.90
CA GLN A 135 -9.66 -19.96 25.57
C GLN A 135 -10.59 -19.73 24.35
N LEU A 136 -10.77 -20.74 23.52
CA LEU A 136 -11.63 -20.67 22.33
C LEU A 136 -13.09 -20.97 22.67
N GLN A 137 -13.36 -21.78 23.69
CA GLN A 137 -14.69 -22.31 24.00
C GLN A 137 -15.77 -21.22 24.14
N PRO A 138 -15.56 -20.08 24.84
CA PRO A 138 -16.57 -19.03 24.95
C PRO A 138 -16.92 -18.42 23.57
N ALA A 139 -15.91 -18.20 22.73
CA ALA A 139 -16.10 -17.65 21.39
C ALA A 139 -16.84 -18.67 20.49
N LEU A 140 -16.48 -19.94 20.59
CA LEU A 140 -17.14 -21.02 19.87
C LEU A 140 -18.63 -21.14 20.23
N ASN A 141 -18.97 -21.12 21.50
CA ASN A 141 -20.35 -21.19 21.96
C ASN A 141 -21.17 -20.02 21.36
N ALA A 142 -20.62 -18.78 21.41
CA ALA A 142 -21.27 -17.61 20.85
C ALA A 142 -21.43 -17.70 19.31
N VAL A 143 -20.47 -18.34 18.59
CA VAL A 143 -20.56 -18.60 17.16
C VAL A 143 -21.63 -19.64 16.86
N CYS A 144 -21.67 -20.75 17.61
CA CYS A 144 -22.69 -21.80 17.43
C CYS A 144 -24.12 -21.24 17.65
N GLU A 145 -24.32 -20.39 18.67
CA GLU A 145 -25.59 -19.71 18.89
C GLU A 145 -25.96 -18.78 17.72
N GLU A 146 -24.97 -18.07 17.15
CA GLU A 146 -25.19 -17.23 15.98
C GLU A 146 -25.57 -18.08 14.76
N MET A 147 -24.93 -19.24 14.55
CA MET A 147 -25.24 -20.19 13.48
C MET A 147 -26.69 -20.70 13.58
N ILE A 148 -27.12 -21.10 14.79
CA ILE A 148 -28.51 -21.53 15.04
C ILE A 148 -29.50 -20.40 14.68
N ARG A 149 -29.24 -19.19 15.15
CA ARG A 149 -30.09 -18.02 14.81
C ARG A 149 -30.16 -17.72 13.31
N LYS A 150 -29.11 -18.09 12.56
CA LYS A 150 -29.06 -17.94 11.08
C LYS A 150 -29.69 -19.13 10.35
N GLY A 151 -30.15 -20.17 11.06
CA GLY A 151 -30.81 -21.34 10.48
C GLY A 151 -29.84 -22.34 9.82
N LEU A 152 -28.59 -22.38 10.27
CA LEU A 152 -27.63 -23.37 9.79
C LEU A 152 -27.88 -24.76 10.44
N SER A 153 -27.51 -25.82 9.72
CA SER A 153 -27.76 -27.19 10.17
C SER A 153 -26.85 -27.60 11.34
N ALA A 154 -27.24 -28.66 12.05
CA ALA A 154 -26.39 -29.23 13.10
C ALA A 154 -25.06 -29.75 12.55
N GLU A 155 -25.05 -30.26 11.32
CA GLU A 155 -23.84 -30.69 10.60
C GLU A 155 -22.87 -29.53 10.33
N ASP A 156 -23.42 -28.38 9.91
CA ASP A 156 -22.61 -27.17 9.70
C ASP A 156 -21.96 -26.68 11.00
N ILE A 157 -22.70 -26.75 12.11
CA ILE A 157 -22.22 -26.36 13.44
C ILE A 157 -21.11 -27.32 13.89
N GLU A 158 -21.28 -28.63 13.67
CA GLU A 158 -20.28 -29.62 14.02
C GLU A 158 -19.00 -29.44 13.16
N THR A 159 -19.16 -29.12 11.88
CA THR A 159 -18.01 -28.79 11.00
C THR A 159 -17.17 -27.63 11.58
N VAL A 160 -17.81 -26.58 12.07
CA VAL A 160 -17.11 -25.46 12.70
C VAL A 160 -16.46 -25.89 14.03
N ARG A 161 -17.11 -26.75 14.83
CA ARG A 161 -16.53 -27.28 16.07
C ARG A 161 -15.28 -28.10 15.82
N GLN A 162 -15.30 -28.96 14.82
CA GLN A 162 -14.16 -29.83 14.48
C GLN A 162 -12.91 -29.04 14.05
N THR A 163 -13.08 -27.85 13.45
CA THR A 163 -11.93 -26.99 13.10
C THR A 163 -11.13 -26.51 14.32
N LEU A 164 -11.61 -26.75 15.52
CA LEU A 164 -11.00 -26.30 16.79
C LEU A 164 -10.29 -27.40 17.56
N VAL A 165 -10.53 -28.66 17.24
CA VAL A 165 -9.93 -29.81 17.96
C VAL A 165 -8.40 -29.76 17.88
N ASP A 166 -7.87 -29.29 16.73
CA ASP A 166 -6.43 -29.05 16.52
C ASP A 166 -6.21 -27.57 16.13
N ASN A 167 -6.38 -26.67 17.08
CA ASN A 167 -6.29 -25.25 16.76
C ASN A 167 -4.89 -24.82 16.27
N LYS A 168 -4.73 -24.71 14.94
CA LYS A 168 -3.59 -24.08 14.26
C LYS A 168 -4.01 -22.85 13.45
N VAL A 169 -5.13 -22.22 13.82
CA VAL A 169 -5.77 -21.14 13.04
C VAL A 169 -5.88 -19.85 13.85
N TYR A 170 -6.22 -19.93 15.14
CA TYR A 170 -6.49 -18.74 15.97
C TYR A 170 -5.31 -18.44 16.87
N GLU A 171 -4.62 -17.38 16.52
CA GLU A 171 -3.42 -16.87 17.19
C GLU A 171 -3.74 -16.08 18.46
N LYS A 172 -2.75 -15.94 19.36
CA LYS A 172 -2.78 -14.94 20.44
C LYS A 172 -2.47 -13.58 19.84
N SER A 173 -3.38 -12.62 19.97
CA SER A 173 -3.29 -11.27 19.38
C SER A 173 -1.96 -10.57 19.73
N GLU A 174 -1.51 -10.70 20.98
CA GLU A 174 -0.28 -10.07 21.47
C GLU A 174 1.00 -10.69 20.88
N GLN A 175 0.90 -11.92 20.39
CA GLN A 175 1.99 -12.69 19.81
C GLN A 175 1.89 -12.82 18.28
N CYS A 176 1.06 -12.00 17.66
CA CYS A 176 0.89 -11.98 16.22
C CYS A 176 1.20 -10.60 15.64
N VAL A 177 2.03 -10.61 14.59
CA VAL A 177 2.27 -9.43 13.76
C VAL A 177 1.32 -9.50 12.56
N TYR A 178 0.48 -8.50 12.40
CA TYR A 178 -0.40 -8.35 11.25
C TYR A 178 0.25 -7.46 10.20
N ILE A 179 0.32 -7.95 8.99
CA ILE A 179 0.87 -7.24 7.85
C ILE A 179 -0.24 -7.08 6.82
N HIS A 180 -0.47 -5.86 6.38
CA HIS A 180 -1.46 -5.53 5.37
C HIS A 180 -0.72 -4.93 4.17
N ILE A 181 -0.89 -5.51 2.98
CA ILE A 181 -0.24 -5.04 1.76
C ILE A 181 -1.31 -4.80 0.70
N ASP A 182 -1.24 -3.64 0.05
CA ASP A 182 -2.15 -3.29 -1.04
C ASP A 182 -1.50 -2.31 -2.02
N ASP A 183 -2.01 -2.30 -3.25
CA ASP A 183 -1.54 -1.44 -4.34
C ASP A 183 -2.50 -0.27 -4.59
N VAL A 184 -1.94 0.91 -4.73
CA VAL A 184 -2.68 2.12 -5.09
C VAL A 184 -2.23 2.68 -6.42
N GLY A 185 -3.06 2.57 -7.44
CA GLY A 185 -2.83 3.20 -8.74
C GLY A 185 -3.23 4.67 -8.76
N VAL A 186 -2.38 5.53 -9.29
CA VAL A 186 -2.68 6.95 -9.58
C VAL A 186 -2.49 7.23 -11.06
N LYS A 187 -3.19 8.23 -11.59
CA LYS A 187 -3.11 8.58 -13.01
C LYS A 187 -1.70 9.00 -13.38
N GLU A 188 -1.12 8.33 -14.37
CA GLU A 188 0.20 8.68 -14.90
C GLU A 188 0.14 9.90 -15.80
N GLN A 189 1.17 10.73 -15.73
CA GLN A 189 1.35 11.88 -16.60
C GLN A 189 1.65 11.41 -18.02
N LYS A 190 0.98 12.00 -19.00
CA LYS A 190 1.30 11.72 -20.41
C LYS A 190 2.75 12.14 -20.71
N PRO A 191 3.47 11.38 -21.55
CA PRO A 191 4.79 11.82 -22.01
C PRO A 191 4.66 13.21 -22.66
N HIS A 192 5.72 14.00 -22.52
CA HIS A 192 5.76 15.34 -23.13
C HIS A 192 5.61 15.13 -24.64
N ARG A 193 4.67 15.82 -25.25
CA ARG A 193 4.64 15.90 -26.71
C ARG A 193 5.88 16.69 -27.12
N ASP A 194 6.76 16.07 -27.88
CA ASP A 194 7.83 16.79 -28.53
C ASP A 194 7.19 17.96 -29.29
N LYS A 195 7.69 19.18 -29.10
CA LYS A 195 7.28 20.32 -29.88
C LYS A 195 7.63 19.93 -31.33
N LYS A 196 6.62 19.61 -32.14
CA LYS A 196 6.82 19.53 -33.58
C LYS A 196 7.43 20.86 -33.99
N ASN A 197 8.64 20.84 -34.51
CA ASN A 197 9.24 22.01 -35.12
C ASN A 197 8.23 22.58 -36.13
N PRO A 198 7.95 23.88 -36.13
CA PRO A 198 6.96 24.46 -37.06
C PRO A 198 7.51 24.65 -38.49
N VAL A 199 8.34 23.74 -38.98
CA VAL A 199 8.85 23.74 -40.32
C VAL A 199 8.39 22.44 -40.96
N GLU A 200 7.18 22.43 -41.48
CA GLU A 200 6.63 21.60 -42.54
C GLU A 200 5.10 21.57 -42.52
N ALA A 201 4.50 22.73 -42.57
CA ALA A 201 3.07 22.87 -42.84
C ALA A 201 2.84 23.90 -43.95
N SER A 202 3.50 23.68 -45.07
CA SER A 202 3.14 24.32 -46.35
C SER A 202 3.26 23.29 -47.45
N THR A 203 2.17 23.06 -48.14
CA THR A 203 1.94 22.19 -49.29
C THR A 203 1.33 20.82 -48.95
N VAL A 204 0.03 20.76 -48.91
CA VAL A 204 -0.88 20.02 -49.77
C VAL A 204 -2.32 20.41 -49.40
N GLN A 205 -2.82 21.44 -50.12
CA GLN A 205 -4.24 21.53 -50.44
C GLN A 205 -4.37 20.92 -51.83
N GLN A 206 -5.17 19.90 -51.95
CA GLN A 206 -6.11 19.75 -53.09
C GLN A 206 -6.85 18.42 -52.96
N GLU A 207 -8.18 18.60 -52.99
CA GLU A 207 -9.18 17.73 -53.62
C GLU A 207 -9.37 16.31 -53.12
N GLU A 208 -10.52 16.06 -52.49
CA GLU A 208 -11.55 15.26 -53.15
C GLU A 208 -12.86 15.31 -52.33
N THR A 209 -13.87 15.83 -53.00
CA THR A 209 -15.28 15.69 -52.73
C THR A 209 -15.77 14.30 -53.14
N ALA A 210 -16.77 13.84 -52.38
CA ALA A 210 -17.76 12.78 -52.69
C ALA A 210 -17.46 11.37 -52.15
N SER A 211 -18.23 10.96 -51.22
CA SER A 211 -19.44 10.15 -51.27
C SER A 211 -19.77 9.58 -49.89
N LYS A 212 -20.99 9.88 -49.49
CA LYS A 212 -21.64 9.25 -48.34
C LYS A 212 -21.93 7.80 -48.66
N GLU A 213 -21.38 6.86 -47.94
CA GLU A 213 -22.00 5.56 -47.75
C GLU A 213 -21.87 5.14 -46.27
N THR A 214 -23.02 4.89 -45.70
CA THR A 214 -23.29 4.46 -44.36
C THR A 214 -22.76 3.04 -44.16
N ILE A 215 -21.66 2.85 -43.44
CA ILE A 215 -21.30 1.55 -42.90
C ILE A 215 -21.29 1.67 -41.39
N VAL A 216 -22.38 1.19 -40.78
CA VAL A 216 -22.48 0.88 -39.37
C VAL A 216 -21.56 -0.28 -39.08
N ASN A 217 -20.36 0.00 -38.61
CA ASN A 217 -19.49 -0.97 -37.98
C ASN A 217 -19.27 -0.56 -36.54
N GLN A 218 -20.06 -1.15 -35.65
CA GLN A 218 -19.82 -1.17 -34.22
C GLN A 218 -18.49 -1.89 -33.94
N LYS A 219 -17.36 -1.19 -34.06
CA LYS A 219 -16.16 -1.57 -33.33
C LYS A 219 -16.32 -1.02 -31.92
N SER A 220 -16.54 -1.90 -30.96
CA SER A 220 -16.36 -1.61 -29.56
C SER A 220 -14.91 -1.15 -29.38
N VAL A 221 -14.71 0.16 -29.34
CA VAL A 221 -13.42 0.76 -28.98
C VAL A 221 -13.22 0.39 -27.52
N THR A 222 -12.42 -0.64 -27.28
CA THR A 222 -11.84 -0.90 -25.96
C THR A 222 -11.11 0.37 -25.59
N LYS A 223 -11.68 1.15 -24.68
CA LYS A 223 -11.02 2.36 -24.13
C LYS A 223 -9.70 1.89 -23.54
N ASP A 224 -8.59 2.20 -24.21
CA ASP A 224 -7.26 1.95 -23.68
C ASP A 224 -7.22 2.43 -22.24
N LYS A 225 -6.96 1.50 -21.32
CA LYS A 225 -6.86 1.83 -19.91
C LYS A 225 -5.73 2.84 -19.77
N ARG A 226 -6.07 4.02 -19.27
CA ARG A 226 -5.09 5.09 -19.05
C ARG A 226 -3.95 4.55 -18.18
N PRO A 227 -2.67 4.83 -18.54
CA PRO A 227 -1.54 4.37 -17.74
C PRO A 227 -1.63 4.91 -16.31
N THR A 228 -1.25 4.07 -15.37
CA THR A 228 -1.29 4.38 -13.93
C THR A 228 0.07 4.09 -13.30
N VAL A 229 0.50 4.96 -12.40
CA VAL A 229 1.64 4.69 -11.52
C VAL A 229 1.11 3.89 -10.33
N GLN A 230 1.66 2.70 -10.11
CA GLN A 230 1.32 1.86 -8.96
C GLN A 230 2.25 2.17 -7.80
N ASN A 231 1.66 2.45 -6.64
CA ASN A 231 2.37 2.57 -5.37
C ASN A 231 1.94 1.38 -4.50
N THR A 232 2.88 0.63 -3.98
CA THR A 232 2.59 -0.45 -3.04
C THR A 232 2.77 0.07 -1.62
N VAL A 233 1.81 -0.19 -0.77
CA VAL A 233 1.80 0.22 0.64
C VAL A 233 1.73 -1.01 1.53
N ALA A 234 2.58 -1.06 2.55
CA ALA A 234 2.47 -2.05 3.61
C ALA A 234 2.28 -1.36 4.96
N ARG A 235 1.38 -1.89 5.75
CA ARG A 235 1.19 -1.51 7.15
C ARG A 235 1.40 -2.73 8.02
N ILE A 236 2.29 -2.60 9.01
CA ILE A 236 2.61 -3.61 10.00
C ILE A 236 2.00 -3.17 11.32
N GLU A 237 1.31 -4.06 12.01
CA GLU A 237 0.65 -3.77 13.27
C GLU A 237 0.87 -4.89 14.29
N GLN A 238 1.09 -4.51 15.55
CA GLN A 238 1.09 -5.43 16.70
C GLN A 238 0.72 -4.67 17.98
N SER A 239 -0.21 -5.20 18.75
CA SER A 239 -0.58 -4.68 20.10
C SER A 239 -0.79 -3.15 20.14
N GLY A 240 -1.42 -2.61 19.09
CA GLY A 240 -1.69 -1.17 18.98
C GLY A 240 -0.56 -0.33 18.40
N ASN A 241 0.65 -0.85 18.26
CA ASN A 241 1.73 -0.22 17.54
C ASN A 241 1.58 -0.45 16.04
N SER A 242 2.14 0.44 15.24
CA SER A 242 2.10 0.29 13.79
C SER A 242 3.29 0.94 13.11
N PHE A 243 3.58 0.48 11.89
CA PHE A 243 4.55 1.11 11.00
C PHE A 243 4.07 1.00 9.55
N THR A 244 4.33 2.02 8.74
CA THR A 244 3.86 2.08 7.34
C THR A 244 5.05 2.22 6.41
N PHE A 245 5.13 1.32 5.43
CA PHE A 245 6.05 1.41 4.30
C PHE A 245 5.33 1.76 3.01
N THR A 246 6.07 2.36 2.10
CA THR A 246 5.65 2.58 0.72
C THR A 246 6.80 2.26 -0.21
N GLY A 247 6.50 1.69 -1.37
CA GLY A 247 7.49 1.28 -2.35
C GLY A 247 6.95 1.32 -3.78
N ARG A 248 7.85 1.04 -4.72
CA ARG A 248 7.60 1.04 -6.17
C ARG A 248 7.03 -0.29 -6.65
N SER A 249 7.18 -1.34 -5.84
CA SER A 249 6.74 -2.70 -6.17
C SER A 249 6.50 -3.54 -4.94
N VAL A 250 5.76 -4.63 -5.10
CA VAL A 250 5.56 -5.65 -4.05
C VAL A 250 6.90 -6.23 -3.58
N ALA A 251 7.83 -6.53 -4.49
CA ALA A 251 9.13 -7.08 -4.13
C ALA A 251 9.93 -6.13 -3.21
N GLU A 252 9.95 -4.83 -3.53
CA GLU A 252 10.60 -3.81 -2.69
C GLU A 252 9.95 -3.74 -1.30
N ILE A 253 8.63 -3.79 -1.24
CA ILE A 253 7.88 -3.77 0.03
C ILE A 253 8.15 -5.01 0.88
N LEU A 254 8.21 -6.20 0.29
CA LEU A 254 8.50 -7.43 1.03
C LEU A 254 9.90 -7.40 1.66
N ARG A 255 10.89 -6.82 0.97
CA ARG A 255 12.23 -6.59 1.54
C ARG A 255 12.19 -5.64 2.73
N TYR A 256 11.45 -4.52 2.64
CA TYR A 256 11.30 -3.58 3.76
C TYR A 256 10.57 -4.21 4.96
N VAL A 257 9.54 -5.00 4.69
CA VAL A 257 8.81 -5.76 5.71
C VAL A 257 9.75 -6.73 6.43
N LEU A 258 10.54 -7.53 5.69
CA LEU A 258 11.50 -8.46 6.28
C LEU A 258 12.56 -7.71 7.11
N ALA A 259 13.11 -6.62 6.59
CA ALA A 259 14.08 -5.80 7.34
C ALA A 259 13.48 -5.26 8.64
N PHE A 260 12.20 -4.86 8.63
CA PHE A 260 11.51 -4.42 9.84
C PHE A 260 11.33 -5.56 10.85
N LEU A 261 10.94 -6.74 10.39
CA LEU A 261 10.78 -7.92 11.24
C LEU A 261 12.10 -8.32 11.89
N LEU A 262 13.21 -8.29 11.13
CA LEU A 262 14.56 -8.56 11.64
C LEU A 262 15.00 -7.51 12.66
N ASN A 263 14.89 -6.23 12.31
CA ASN A 263 15.35 -5.11 13.14
C ASN A 263 14.61 -5.03 14.49
N ASN A 264 13.38 -5.52 14.56
CA ASN A 264 12.54 -5.50 15.77
C ASN A 264 12.40 -6.89 16.43
N VAL A 265 13.20 -7.88 16.01
CA VAL A 265 13.20 -9.25 16.57
C VAL A 265 11.79 -9.89 16.55
N LEU A 266 11.06 -9.72 15.44
CA LEU A 266 9.67 -10.16 15.33
C LEU A 266 9.49 -11.52 14.67
N LEU A 267 10.56 -12.14 14.12
CA LEU A 267 10.46 -13.45 13.48
C LEU A 267 10.08 -14.58 14.46
N GLY A 268 10.22 -14.34 15.76
CA GLY A 268 9.71 -15.23 16.81
C GLY A 268 8.18 -15.19 17.01
N GLN A 269 7.49 -14.22 16.42
CA GLN A 269 6.05 -14.04 16.52
C GLN A 269 5.32 -14.80 15.40
N ASN A 270 4.01 -15.05 15.57
CA ASN A 270 3.16 -15.43 14.45
C ASN A 270 3.06 -14.28 13.46
N ILE A 271 3.12 -14.56 12.17
CA ILE A 271 3.01 -13.53 11.14
C ILE A 271 1.79 -13.81 10.27
N LYS A 272 0.86 -12.89 10.23
CA LYS A 272 -0.35 -12.99 9.43
C LYS A 272 -0.44 -11.86 8.41
N VAL A 273 -0.45 -12.23 7.12
CA VAL A 273 -0.53 -11.25 6.02
C VAL A 273 -1.94 -11.22 5.47
N CYS A 274 -2.62 -10.08 5.63
CA CYS A 274 -3.95 -9.84 5.08
C CYS A 274 -3.84 -9.40 3.61
N THR A 275 -4.55 -10.09 2.71
CA THR A 275 -4.52 -9.85 1.26
C THR A 275 -5.93 -9.68 0.69
N ASP A 276 -6.05 -8.96 -0.42
CA ASP A 276 -7.30 -8.77 -1.19
C ASP A 276 -7.70 -9.98 -2.05
N GLY A 277 -6.92 -11.08 -2.02
CA GLY A 277 -7.13 -12.27 -2.83
C GLY A 277 -6.57 -12.16 -4.26
N LYS A 278 -5.76 -11.15 -4.55
CA LYS A 278 -5.06 -11.01 -5.83
C LYS A 278 -3.94 -12.05 -5.91
N ARG A 279 -4.03 -12.96 -6.88
CA ARG A 279 -3.10 -14.09 -7.03
C ARG A 279 -1.63 -13.65 -7.07
N SER A 280 -1.32 -12.62 -7.88
CA SER A 280 0.07 -12.14 -8.02
C SER A 280 0.68 -11.65 -6.71
N LEU A 281 -0.12 -11.04 -5.82
CA LEU A 281 0.34 -10.61 -4.50
C LEU A 281 0.55 -11.81 -3.57
N GLN A 282 -0.39 -12.75 -3.55
CA GLN A 282 -0.29 -13.97 -2.74
C GLN A 282 0.91 -14.82 -3.15
N ASP A 283 1.09 -15.05 -4.46
CA ASP A 283 2.24 -15.79 -4.99
C ASP A 283 3.56 -15.09 -4.65
N ALA A 284 3.63 -13.76 -4.77
CA ALA A 284 4.82 -12.98 -4.40
C ALA A 284 5.18 -13.14 -2.92
N ILE A 285 4.19 -13.11 -2.01
CA ILE A 285 4.41 -13.29 -0.57
C ILE A 285 4.91 -14.72 -0.26
N VAL A 286 4.22 -15.73 -0.79
CA VAL A 286 4.57 -17.13 -0.55
C VAL A 286 5.97 -17.46 -1.09
N ASN A 287 6.30 -16.94 -2.28
CA ASN A 287 7.60 -17.17 -2.91
C ASN A 287 8.74 -16.39 -2.24
N PHE A 288 8.43 -15.27 -1.59
CA PHE A 288 9.44 -14.48 -0.87
C PHE A 288 9.78 -15.08 0.51
N PHE A 289 8.80 -15.68 1.19
CA PHE A 289 8.95 -16.23 2.54
C PHE A 289 8.79 -17.78 2.62
N PRO A 290 9.38 -18.58 1.70
CA PRO A 290 9.16 -20.04 1.71
C PRO A 290 9.73 -20.71 2.97
N TRP A 291 10.74 -20.10 3.59
CA TRP A 291 11.41 -20.55 4.80
C TRP A 291 10.69 -20.15 6.11
N LEU A 292 9.71 -19.22 6.04
CA LEU A 292 9.04 -18.70 7.23
C LEU A 292 7.72 -19.45 7.48
N THR A 293 7.80 -20.59 8.14
CA THR A 293 6.66 -21.51 8.39
C THR A 293 5.52 -20.89 9.20
N LYS A 294 5.81 -19.87 10.01
CA LYS A 294 4.83 -19.15 10.82
C LYS A 294 4.04 -18.09 10.07
N LEU A 295 4.45 -17.77 8.85
CA LEU A 295 3.73 -16.84 8.02
C LEU A 295 2.49 -17.53 7.44
N SER A 296 1.34 -16.94 7.68
CA SER A 296 0.09 -17.40 7.09
C SER A 296 -0.64 -16.24 6.42
N LEU A 297 -1.32 -16.51 5.32
CA LEU A 297 -2.17 -15.54 4.66
C LEU A 297 -3.57 -15.54 5.27
N LEU A 298 -4.22 -14.39 5.24
CA LEU A 298 -5.63 -14.20 5.59
C LEU A 298 -6.30 -13.48 4.43
N LEU A 299 -7.34 -14.07 3.88
CA LEU A 299 -8.15 -13.39 2.87
C LEU A 299 -9.01 -12.33 3.55
N ASP A 300 -8.95 -11.11 3.05
CA ASP A 300 -9.73 -9.99 3.55
C ASP A 300 -11.24 -10.23 3.36
N TRP A 301 -12.00 -10.12 4.47
CA TRP A 301 -13.44 -10.33 4.45
C TRP A 301 -14.17 -9.34 3.54
N PHE A 302 -13.80 -8.08 3.57
CA PHE A 302 -14.46 -7.04 2.76
C PHE A 302 -14.25 -7.31 1.27
N HIS A 303 -13.01 -7.65 0.88
CA HIS A 303 -12.67 -7.97 -0.51
C HIS A 303 -13.34 -9.26 -0.99
N LEU A 304 -13.44 -10.27 -0.11
CA LEU A 304 -14.19 -11.50 -0.40
C LEU A 304 -15.65 -11.19 -0.71
N VAL A 305 -16.35 -10.46 0.15
CA VAL A 305 -17.76 -10.07 -0.05
C VAL A 305 -17.93 -9.21 -1.30
N LYS A 306 -17.02 -8.26 -1.52
CA LYS A 306 -17.03 -7.39 -2.72
C LYS A 306 -16.89 -8.22 -4.00
N LYS A 307 -15.94 -9.16 -4.03
CA LYS A 307 -15.73 -10.06 -5.16
C LYS A 307 -16.98 -10.87 -5.48
N PHE A 308 -17.64 -11.45 -4.47
CA PHE A 308 -18.89 -12.17 -4.64
C PHE A 308 -20.01 -11.29 -5.18
N LYS A 309 -20.14 -10.07 -4.65
CA LYS A 309 -21.13 -9.11 -5.12
C LYS A 309 -20.93 -8.72 -6.60
N GLU A 310 -19.68 -8.53 -7.01
CA GLU A 310 -19.32 -8.16 -8.39
C GLU A 310 -19.58 -9.31 -9.36
N ASP A 311 -19.08 -10.51 -9.08
CA ASP A 311 -19.24 -11.67 -9.98
C ASP A 311 -20.70 -12.16 -10.03
N LEU A 312 -21.42 -12.18 -8.91
CA LEU A 312 -22.86 -12.50 -8.92
C LEU A 312 -23.68 -11.44 -9.68
N SER A 313 -23.24 -10.18 -9.75
CA SER A 313 -23.89 -9.17 -10.60
C SER A 313 -23.73 -9.48 -12.10
N ILE A 314 -22.63 -10.16 -12.46
CA ILE A 314 -22.41 -10.65 -13.82
C ILE A 314 -23.17 -11.96 -14.04
N ALA A 315 -23.23 -12.84 -13.05
CA ALA A 315 -23.81 -14.18 -13.15
C ALA A 315 -25.36 -14.17 -13.17
N CYS A 316 -26.00 -13.35 -12.33
CA CYS A 316 -27.45 -13.45 -12.05
C CYS A 316 -28.30 -12.56 -12.94
N LYS A 317 -29.56 -13.00 -13.18
CA LYS A 317 -30.62 -12.26 -13.91
C LYS A 317 -31.29 -11.24 -13.00
N GLY A 318 -30.62 -10.18 -12.60
CA GLY A 318 -31.22 -9.10 -11.84
C GLY A 318 -30.69 -8.94 -10.40
N ARG A 319 -31.02 -7.79 -9.83
CA ARG A 319 -30.52 -7.36 -8.53
C ARG A 319 -31.05 -8.15 -7.35
N GLU A 320 -32.31 -8.51 -7.40
CA GLU A 320 -32.99 -9.24 -6.32
C GLU A 320 -32.47 -10.66 -6.20
N ILE A 321 -32.37 -11.37 -7.33
CA ILE A 321 -31.81 -12.71 -7.43
C ILE A 321 -30.36 -12.71 -6.89
N ARG A 322 -29.55 -11.77 -7.41
CA ARG A 322 -28.19 -11.59 -6.90
C ARG A 322 -28.15 -11.41 -5.39
N ASN A 323 -28.97 -10.51 -4.83
CA ASN A 323 -28.95 -10.20 -3.40
C ASN A 323 -29.37 -11.41 -2.55
N ARG A 324 -30.32 -12.21 -3.03
CA ARG A 324 -30.75 -13.45 -2.37
C ARG A 324 -29.58 -14.43 -2.26
N HIS A 325 -28.90 -14.71 -3.39
CA HIS A 325 -27.77 -15.64 -3.40
C HIS A 325 -26.57 -15.08 -2.62
N LEU A 326 -26.28 -13.77 -2.75
CA LEU A 326 -25.21 -13.14 -2.01
C LEU A 326 -25.43 -13.26 -0.49
N LYS A 327 -26.65 -13.07 0.01
CA LYS A 327 -26.97 -13.19 1.44
C LYS A 327 -26.64 -14.59 1.98
N GLN A 328 -27.00 -15.64 1.24
CA GLN A 328 -26.72 -17.01 1.64
C GLN A 328 -25.20 -17.31 1.62
N LEU A 329 -24.53 -16.97 0.54
CA LEU A 329 -23.09 -17.20 0.38
C LEU A 329 -22.26 -16.44 1.42
N VAL A 330 -22.60 -15.18 1.70
CA VAL A 330 -21.94 -14.37 2.73
C VAL A 330 -22.15 -15.00 4.11
N THR A 331 -23.33 -15.56 4.39
CA THR A 331 -23.57 -16.27 5.66
C THR A 331 -22.68 -17.49 5.78
N LEU A 332 -22.64 -18.36 4.77
CA LEU A 332 -21.80 -19.55 4.79
C LEU A 332 -20.31 -19.20 4.95
N LEU A 333 -19.83 -18.25 4.18
CA LEU A 333 -18.42 -17.82 4.21
C LEU A 333 -18.04 -17.09 5.50
N TRP A 334 -18.97 -16.42 6.17
CA TRP A 334 -18.74 -15.82 7.48
C TRP A 334 -18.35 -16.86 8.55
N PHE A 335 -18.94 -18.04 8.45
CA PHE A 335 -18.61 -19.16 9.32
C PHE A 335 -17.51 -20.07 8.78
N GLY A 336 -16.88 -19.72 7.64
CA GLY A 336 -15.78 -20.51 7.05
C GLY A 336 -16.24 -21.79 6.32
N LEU A 337 -17.54 -21.92 6.04
CA LEU A 337 -18.14 -23.09 5.36
C LEU A 337 -17.92 -23.01 3.85
N VAL A 338 -16.66 -23.11 3.42
CA VAL A 338 -16.25 -22.92 2.01
C VAL A 338 -16.86 -24.00 1.12
N ASP A 339 -16.91 -25.28 1.55
CA ASP A 339 -17.46 -26.37 0.75
C ASP A 339 -18.96 -26.19 0.54
N LYS A 340 -19.69 -25.88 1.59
CA LYS A 340 -21.12 -25.57 1.50
C LYS A 340 -21.39 -24.37 0.58
N ALA A 341 -20.53 -23.34 0.61
CA ALA A 341 -20.63 -22.22 -0.32
C ALA A 341 -20.42 -22.62 -1.78
N LYS A 342 -19.50 -23.58 -2.05
CA LYS A 342 -19.28 -24.15 -3.40
C LYS A 342 -20.48 -24.99 -3.84
N GLU A 343 -20.96 -25.87 -2.97
CA GLU A 343 -22.17 -26.66 -3.23
C GLU A 343 -23.37 -25.75 -3.55
N TYR A 344 -23.56 -24.70 -2.77
CA TYR A 344 -24.60 -23.71 -3.01
C TYR A 344 -24.47 -23.03 -4.37
N LEU A 345 -23.23 -22.60 -4.76
CA LEU A 345 -22.97 -21.99 -6.07
C LEU A 345 -23.32 -22.95 -7.22
N THR A 346 -23.00 -24.23 -7.08
CA THR A 346 -23.32 -25.26 -8.09
C THR A 346 -24.83 -25.55 -8.17
N ALA A 347 -25.53 -25.42 -7.05
CA ALA A 347 -26.98 -25.67 -6.97
C ALA A 347 -27.85 -24.47 -7.38
N ILE A 348 -27.27 -23.34 -7.76
CA ILE A 348 -28.05 -22.18 -8.22
C ILE A 348 -28.84 -22.56 -9.48
N PRO A 349 -30.22 -22.38 -9.51
CA PRO A 349 -31.01 -22.73 -10.66
C PRO A 349 -30.57 -21.99 -11.94
N ALA A 350 -30.56 -22.68 -13.07
CA ALA A 350 -30.25 -22.10 -14.37
C ALA A 350 -31.17 -20.95 -14.76
N THR A 351 -32.40 -20.93 -14.22
CA THR A 351 -33.37 -19.84 -14.38
C THR A 351 -32.88 -18.52 -13.79
N ASP A 352 -32.04 -18.57 -12.76
CA ASP A 352 -31.50 -17.41 -12.07
C ASP A 352 -30.20 -16.91 -12.72
N ILE A 353 -29.54 -17.75 -13.54
CA ILE A 353 -28.21 -17.50 -14.13
C ILE A 353 -28.35 -16.97 -15.56
N LYS A 354 -27.62 -15.91 -15.88
CA LYS A 354 -27.41 -15.39 -17.24
C LYS A 354 -26.00 -15.65 -17.78
N ASN A 355 -25.02 -15.90 -16.88
CA ASN A 355 -23.65 -16.19 -17.24
C ASN A 355 -23.05 -17.19 -16.24
N SER A 356 -22.94 -18.45 -16.67
CA SER A 356 -22.39 -19.55 -15.85
C SER A 356 -20.88 -19.44 -15.60
N GLU A 357 -20.11 -18.90 -16.56
CA GLU A 357 -18.65 -18.72 -16.40
C GLU A 357 -18.33 -17.84 -15.18
N ALA A 358 -19.20 -16.91 -14.80
CA ALA A 358 -19.00 -16.11 -13.59
C ALA A 358 -19.18 -16.92 -12.31
N ILE A 359 -20.03 -17.94 -12.32
CA ILE A 359 -20.16 -18.91 -11.21
C ILE A 359 -18.90 -19.77 -11.12
N ASP A 360 -18.43 -20.31 -12.26
CA ASP A 360 -17.20 -21.12 -12.31
C ASP A 360 -15.98 -20.35 -11.80
N ARG A 361 -15.89 -19.06 -12.16
CA ARG A 361 -14.85 -18.16 -11.60
C ARG A 361 -14.92 -18.03 -10.08
N LEU A 362 -16.12 -17.94 -9.50
CA LEU A 362 -16.29 -17.88 -8.04
C LEU A 362 -15.91 -19.18 -7.37
N ILE A 363 -16.29 -20.33 -7.94
CA ILE A 363 -15.90 -21.65 -7.43
C ILE A 363 -14.37 -21.79 -7.46
N GLY A 364 -13.74 -21.47 -8.60
CA GLY A 364 -12.29 -21.50 -8.73
C GLY A 364 -11.56 -20.51 -7.79
N TYR A 365 -12.20 -19.37 -7.51
CA TYR A 365 -11.68 -18.40 -6.54
C TYR A 365 -11.73 -18.95 -5.11
N LEU A 366 -12.83 -19.58 -4.70
CA LEU A 366 -12.96 -20.23 -3.39
C LEU A 366 -11.95 -21.37 -3.22
N GLU A 367 -11.79 -22.21 -4.23
CA GLU A 367 -10.86 -23.35 -4.20
C GLU A 367 -9.43 -22.88 -3.96
N ARG A 368 -8.98 -21.90 -4.74
CA ARG A 368 -7.64 -21.35 -4.63
C ARG A 368 -7.37 -20.70 -3.27
N ASN A 369 -8.38 -20.01 -2.71
CA ASN A 369 -8.21 -19.26 -1.46
C ASN A 369 -8.66 -20.04 -0.22
N ARG A 370 -9.11 -21.30 -0.35
CA ARG A 370 -9.72 -22.10 0.70
C ARG A 370 -8.93 -22.06 2.02
N LYS A 371 -7.64 -22.30 1.95
CA LYS A 371 -6.74 -22.35 3.11
C LYS A 371 -6.55 -20.99 3.83
N TRP A 372 -7.00 -19.90 3.21
CA TRP A 372 -6.88 -18.54 3.72
C TRP A 372 -8.22 -17.92 4.11
N ILE A 373 -9.30 -18.71 4.02
CA ILE A 373 -10.65 -18.34 4.46
C ILE A 373 -10.93 -19.02 5.79
N PRO A 374 -10.73 -18.33 6.93
CA PRO A 374 -11.04 -18.88 8.25
C PRO A 374 -12.52 -18.72 8.58
N CYS A 375 -12.97 -19.21 9.74
CA CYS A 375 -14.22 -18.78 10.34
C CYS A 375 -14.07 -17.34 10.83
N TYR A 376 -14.56 -16.37 10.05
CA TYR A 376 -14.48 -14.92 10.38
C TYR A 376 -15.31 -14.60 11.62
N ALA A 377 -16.41 -15.32 11.87
CA ALA A 377 -17.21 -15.19 13.08
C ALA A 377 -16.35 -15.45 14.33
N MET A 378 -15.57 -16.55 14.35
CA MET A 378 -14.64 -16.86 15.45
C MET A 378 -13.61 -15.75 15.63
N ARG A 379 -12.94 -15.31 14.56
CA ARG A 379 -11.98 -14.21 14.63
C ARG A 379 -12.59 -12.95 15.20
N SER A 380 -13.83 -12.64 14.81
CA SER A 380 -14.57 -11.48 15.33
C SER A 380 -14.84 -11.59 16.83
N LYS A 381 -15.29 -12.76 17.33
CA LYS A 381 -15.52 -13.00 18.78
C LYS A 381 -14.22 -12.91 19.58
N LEU A 382 -13.11 -13.36 18.99
CA LEU A 382 -11.76 -13.29 19.56
C LEU A 382 -11.11 -11.90 19.39
N LYS A 383 -11.81 -10.92 18.79
CA LYS A 383 -11.29 -9.57 18.49
C LYS A 383 -10.04 -9.57 17.59
N LEU A 384 -9.90 -10.60 16.77
CA LEU A 384 -8.83 -10.69 15.78
C LEU A 384 -9.21 -9.95 14.48
N PRO A 385 -8.25 -9.34 13.77
CA PRO A 385 -8.52 -8.66 12.51
C PRO A 385 -9.09 -9.59 11.43
N ASN A 386 -10.11 -9.13 10.71
CA ASN A 386 -10.74 -9.83 9.59
C ASN A 386 -10.57 -9.12 8.25
N SER A 387 -9.98 -7.92 8.25
CA SER A 387 -9.91 -7.09 7.05
C SER A 387 -8.60 -6.32 6.95
N SER A 388 -8.30 -5.88 5.74
CA SER A 388 -7.19 -4.99 5.41
C SER A 388 -7.55 -3.49 5.56
N ASN A 389 -8.64 -3.14 6.24
CA ASN A 389 -9.03 -1.75 6.50
C ASN A 389 -7.87 -0.85 6.97
N PRO A 390 -6.91 -1.31 7.80
CA PRO A 390 -5.77 -0.49 8.18
C PRO A 390 -4.94 -0.01 6.99
N VAL A 391 -4.68 -0.87 5.99
CA VAL A 391 -3.91 -0.47 4.80
C VAL A 391 -4.75 0.36 3.83
N GLU A 392 -6.06 0.10 3.70
CA GLU A 392 -6.93 0.96 2.89
C GLU A 392 -6.94 2.40 3.41
N ARG A 393 -7.02 2.57 4.74
CA ARG A 393 -6.88 3.88 5.37
C ARG A 393 -5.50 4.49 5.10
N CYS A 394 -4.43 3.70 5.19
CA CYS A 394 -3.09 4.15 4.84
C CYS A 394 -2.98 4.55 3.37
N ASN A 395 -3.52 3.75 2.45
CA ASN A 395 -3.56 4.07 1.02
C ASN A 395 -4.21 5.43 0.74
N ASN A 396 -5.30 5.72 1.47
CA ASN A 396 -5.92 7.04 1.37
C ASN A 396 -4.99 8.15 1.88
N LEU A 397 -4.38 7.97 3.04
CA LEU A 397 -3.53 8.98 3.68
C LEU A 397 -2.22 9.20 2.93
N VAL A 398 -1.52 8.12 2.52
CA VAL A 398 -0.20 8.24 1.88
C VAL A 398 -0.28 8.61 0.41
N THR A 399 -1.35 8.19 -0.30
CA THR A 399 -1.42 8.33 -1.75
C THR A 399 -2.70 9.00 -2.22
N ALA A 400 -3.88 8.42 -1.95
CA ALA A 400 -5.11 8.80 -2.65
C ALA A 400 -5.55 10.23 -2.33
N ARG A 401 -5.50 10.64 -1.08
CA ARG A 401 -5.88 11.97 -0.61
C ARG A 401 -5.14 13.09 -1.37
N ARG A 402 -3.86 12.88 -1.66
CA ARG A 402 -3.01 13.86 -2.36
C ARG A 402 -3.01 13.68 -3.87
N GLN A 403 -3.09 12.43 -4.36
CA GLN A 403 -2.75 12.13 -5.74
C GLN A 403 -3.95 11.69 -6.59
N LYS A 404 -5.03 11.12 -6.03
CA LYS A 404 -6.19 10.66 -6.80
C LYS A 404 -7.26 11.72 -7.01
N HIS A 405 -7.42 12.61 -6.03
CA HIS A 405 -8.45 13.63 -6.09
C HIS A 405 -7.95 14.86 -6.85
N HIS A 406 -8.86 15.65 -7.44
CA HIS A 406 -8.57 16.90 -8.16
C HIS A 406 -8.00 16.76 -9.59
N GLY A 407 -8.18 15.62 -10.26
CA GLY A 407 -7.85 15.48 -11.69
C GLY A 407 -6.35 15.49 -12.03
N MET A 408 -5.47 15.45 -11.05
CA MET A 408 -4.02 15.49 -11.24
C MET A 408 -3.49 14.21 -11.88
N SER A 409 -2.36 14.34 -12.59
CA SER A 409 -1.55 13.23 -13.10
C SER A 409 -0.11 13.40 -12.62
N TRP A 410 0.60 12.30 -12.47
CA TRP A 410 1.88 12.25 -11.78
C TRP A 410 2.96 11.57 -12.62
N SER A 411 4.18 12.07 -12.57
CA SER A 411 5.34 11.31 -12.98
C SER A 411 5.54 10.14 -12.00
N LYS A 412 6.19 9.06 -12.43
CA LYS A 412 6.51 7.93 -11.55
C LYS A 412 7.28 8.38 -10.32
N ASN A 413 8.37 9.11 -10.54
CA ASN A 413 9.23 9.60 -9.46
C ASN A 413 8.49 10.56 -8.50
N GLY A 414 7.67 11.49 -9.03
CA GLY A 414 6.90 12.40 -8.21
C GLY A 414 5.85 11.67 -7.35
N SER A 415 5.18 10.65 -7.91
CA SER A 415 4.24 9.83 -7.16
C SER A 415 4.93 9.08 -6.01
N TYR A 416 6.01 8.36 -6.30
CA TYR A 416 6.75 7.59 -5.31
C TYR A 416 7.34 8.47 -4.20
N ALA A 417 7.90 9.62 -4.58
CA ALA A 417 8.47 10.58 -3.64
C ALA A 417 7.44 11.10 -2.64
N LEU A 418 6.27 11.53 -3.13
CA LEU A 418 5.22 12.03 -2.25
C LEU A 418 4.66 10.94 -1.34
N THR A 419 4.47 9.76 -1.87
CA THR A 419 3.97 8.63 -1.09
C THR A 419 4.94 8.25 0.03
N ALA A 420 6.27 8.24 -0.27
CA ALA A 420 7.31 8.00 0.72
C ALA A 420 7.33 9.06 1.84
N LEU A 421 7.23 10.34 1.49
CA LEU A 421 7.18 11.43 2.48
C LEU A 421 5.93 11.35 3.36
N ASN A 422 4.78 11.00 2.79
CA ASN A 422 3.57 10.80 3.56
C ASN A 422 3.72 9.63 4.55
N ALA A 423 4.39 8.54 4.16
CA ALA A 423 4.70 7.44 5.07
C ALA A 423 5.63 7.90 6.22
N VAL A 424 6.67 8.69 5.93
CA VAL A 424 7.53 9.30 6.96
C VAL A 424 6.72 10.15 7.94
N THR A 425 5.76 10.92 7.43
CA THR A 425 4.88 11.75 8.26
C THR A 425 3.96 10.91 9.15
N ILE A 426 3.36 9.85 8.60
CA ILE A 426 2.48 8.93 9.36
C ILE A 426 3.27 8.20 10.44
N ASN A 427 4.53 7.87 10.18
CA ASN A 427 5.44 7.26 11.13
C ASN A 427 6.06 8.27 12.13
N ASN A 428 5.59 9.53 12.15
CA ASN A 428 6.09 10.61 13.01
C ASN A 428 7.62 10.86 12.90
N ALA A 429 8.21 10.56 11.75
CA ALA A 429 9.66 10.62 11.54
C ALA A 429 10.13 11.83 10.71
N THR A 430 9.27 12.81 10.42
CA THR A 430 9.58 13.94 9.54
C THR A 430 10.73 14.79 10.06
N VAL A 431 10.73 15.15 11.34
CA VAL A 431 11.79 15.96 11.96
C VAL A 431 13.10 15.20 11.93
N GLN A 432 13.10 13.95 12.37
CA GLN A 432 14.29 13.10 12.36
C GLN A 432 14.87 12.92 10.95
N TRP A 433 14.01 12.78 9.94
CA TRP A 433 14.46 12.72 8.55
C TRP A 433 15.14 14.03 8.10
N VAL A 434 14.54 15.18 8.43
CA VAL A 434 15.10 16.47 7.99
C VAL A 434 16.41 16.79 8.68
N GLU A 435 16.53 16.52 9.99
CA GLU A 435 17.69 16.88 10.79
C GLU A 435 18.82 15.86 10.66
N HIS A 436 18.51 14.57 10.74
CA HIS A 436 19.53 13.51 10.88
C HIS A 436 19.64 12.60 9.64
N ARG A 437 18.76 12.72 8.66
CA ARG A 437 18.72 11.86 7.46
C ARG A 437 18.62 10.37 7.77
N THR A 438 17.95 10.05 8.87
CA THR A 438 17.71 8.68 9.33
C THR A 438 16.24 8.45 9.59
N LEU A 439 15.83 7.17 9.48
CA LEU A 439 14.50 6.73 9.87
C LEU A 439 14.65 5.61 10.90
N PRO A 440 14.00 5.71 12.05
CA PRO A 440 13.94 4.61 12.99
C PRO A 440 12.98 3.57 12.40
N LEU A 441 13.50 2.43 11.95
CA LEU A 441 12.65 1.30 11.54
C LEU A 441 12.14 0.56 12.78
N THR A 442 11.43 1.28 13.66
CA THR A 442 10.89 0.79 14.92
C THR A 442 9.42 1.19 15.07
N TRP A 443 8.74 0.56 16.00
CA TRP A 443 7.33 0.83 16.28
C TRP A 443 7.04 2.31 16.56
N VAL A 444 5.93 2.78 16.01
CA VAL A 444 5.32 4.06 16.38
C VAL A 444 4.18 3.75 17.36
N ALA A 445 4.37 4.11 18.62
CA ALA A 445 3.35 3.95 19.63
C ALA A 445 2.11 4.80 19.28
N LYS A 446 0.91 4.26 19.51
CA LYS A 446 -0.31 5.07 19.46
C LYS A 446 -0.17 6.19 20.50
N LYS A 447 -0.30 7.45 20.04
CA LYS A 447 -0.54 8.53 20.98
C LYS A 447 -1.84 8.20 21.71
N ALA A 448 -1.82 8.16 23.05
CA ALA A 448 -3.03 8.15 23.83
C ALA A 448 -3.89 9.34 23.37
N ALA A 449 -5.14 9.06 22.96
CA ALA A 449 -6.09 10.06 22.52
C ALA A 449 -6.53 10.93 23.69
#